data_8bfb619e4ef296459b1855e529d044de
#
_entry.id   8bfb619e4ef296459b1855e529d044de
#
_cell.length_a   1.000
_cell.length_b   1.000
_cell.length_c   1.000
_cell.angle_alpha   90.00
_cell.angle_beta   90.00
_cell.angle_gamma   90.00
#
_symmetry.space_group_name_H-M   'P 1'
#
loop_
_entity.id
_entity.type
_entity.pdbx_description
1 polymer ?
#
loop_
_entity_poly.entity_id
_entity_poly.type
_entity_poly.pdbx_seq_one_letter_code
_entity_poly.pdbx_strand_id
1 'polypeptide(L)'
;MRGASYTIRDGRMYIILDKHIDKVKLDKFVQQYDLDDLGLPRVLSTKHVDKLIKNGWRIDTNNGSRLVISKLMQGMDQLGNPEKRMALAEDHPNPLDLFPAQNDNLVYGSNHFAGKYPFAVKDSLVTFFLRGHRGAGRVLLAGSFTNWQHGALSMTRTDSGWISVVPLKAGKYWYKFIVDGGWTTDRDNVLEETDPNGNTNSVYFKPNSTFFLRGHTEGKDAFLSGSFNSWNPGELPMEKGPLGWTIRLYLAEGTYTYKFVVDGKWYEDTTNKNRFPDGHKGFNSVYRLGTPHVFTLKGYPSAKTVTLKGSFNGWRENELPMRKTKDGWALPYTLGPGNYEYGFMVDGKWTTDPSNPLFLSNRQSHTVNSYLIVQPNYTFRLEGYADARTVSLAGDFNDWTPDGLQMKRVDDAWTFRVHLSVGKHLYKFIVDGRWIKDPANPLWEENEYNTDNSVLWMEAR
;
A
#
# COMPACT_ATOMS: atom_id res chain seq x y z
N MET A 1 25.47 11.17 0.47
CA MET A 1 26.90 11.28 0.89
C MET A 1 27.70 11.99 -0.20
N ARG A 2 28.54 13.01 0.11
CA ARG A 2 29.35 13.64 -0.95
C ARG A 2 30.43 12.65 -1.42
N GLY A 3 30.38 12.23 -2.71
CA GLY A 3 31.36 11.37 -3.37
C GLY A 3 30.89 9.94 -3.68
N ALA A 4 29.85 9.43 -3.04
CA ALA A 4 29.20 8.17 -3.37
C ALA A 4 27.69 8.32 -3.26
N SER A 5 26.96 7.78 -4.22
CA SER A 5 25.49 7.76 -4.22
C SER A 5 24.97 6.61 -5.07
N TYR A 6 23.73 6.24 -4.85
CA TYR A 6 22.98 5.34 -5.72
C TYR A 6 21.69 6.00 -6.20
N THR A 7 21.13 5.46 -7.25
CA THR A 7 19.79 5.81 -7.73
C THR A 7 19.19 4.65 -8.52
N ILE A 8 17.89 4.56 -8.58
CA ILE A 8 17.18 3.59 -9.42
C ILE A 8 16.42 4.36 -10.50
N ARG A 9 16.56 3.90 -11.74
CA ARG A 9 15.86 4.44 -12.89
C ARG A 9 15.58 3.30 -13.88
N ASP A 10 14.40 3.27 -14.45
CA ASP A 10 14.02 2.32 -15.50
C ASP A 10 14.34 0.85 -15.16
N GLY A 11 14.04 0.44 -13.92
CA GLY A 11 14.31 -0.91 -13.43
C GLY A 11 15.79 -1.27 -13.30
N ARG A 12 16.69 -0.29 -13.30
CA ARG A 12 18.12 -0.46 -13.08
C ARG A 12 18.58 0.33 -11.86
N MET A 13 19.41 -0.30 -11.04
CA MET A 13 20.16 0.35 -9.99
C MET A 13 21.46 0.92 -10.55
N TYR A 14 21.79 2.14 -10.16
CA TYR A 14 23.03 2.83 -10.49
C TYR A 14 23.80 3.15 -9.23
N ILE A 15 25.08 2.81 -9.21
CA ILE A 15 26.03 3.27 -8.19
C ILE A 15 26.95 4.30 -8.85
N ILE A 16 27.02 5.48 -8.25
CA ILE A 16 27.78 6.62 -8.76
C ILE A 16 28.88 6.92 -7.75
N LEU A 17 30.13 6.78 -8.15
CA LEU A 17 31.31 7.02 -7.31
C LEU A 17 32.18 8.13 -7.90
N ASP A 18 32.53 9.11 -7.09
CA ASP A 18 33.64 10.01 -7.38
C ASP A 18 34.96 9.25 -7.11
N LYS A 19 35.85 9.22 -8.09
CA LYS A 19 37.13 8.51 -7.94
C LYS A 19 38.10 9.14 -6.95
N HIS A 20 37.84 10.37 -6.53
CA HIS A 20 38.60 11.09 -5.52
C HIS A 20 37.91 11.03 -4.12
N ILE A 21 36.93 10.14 -3.97
CA ILE A 21 36.24 9.96 -2.70
C ILE A 21 37.25 9.55 -1.60
N ASP A 22 37.10 10.15 -0.44
CA ASP A 22 37.85 9.78 0.74
C ASP A 22 37.55 8.32 1.15
N LYS A 23 38.62 7.59 1.52
CA LYS A 23 38.52 6.17 1.86
C LYS A 23 37.51 5.90 2.97
N VAL A 24 37.49 6.71 4.01
CA VAL A 24 36.57 6.54 5.15
C VAL A 24 35.12 6.68 4.68
N LYS A 25 34.85 7.62 3.78
CA LYS A 25 33.51 7.81 3.22
C LYS A 25 33.11 6.65 2.28
N LEU A 26 34.05 6.13 1.53
CA LEU A 26 33.82 4.98 0.68
C LEU A 26 33.55 3.73 1.51
N ASP A 27 34.36 3.49 2.55
CA ASP A 27 34.18 2.33 3.45
C ASP A 27 32.84 2.46 4.18
N LYS A 28 32.44 3.65 4.63
CA LYS A 28 31.13 3.90 5.23
C LYS A 28 30.00 3.60 4.24
N PHE A 29 30.11 4.03 2.99
CA PHE A 29 29.11 3.75 1.95
C PHE A 29 29.00 2.26 1.65
N VAL A 30 30.14 1.56 1.55
CA VAL A 30 30.18 0.11 1.33
C VAL A 30 29.52 -0.64 2.48
N GLN A 31 29.83 -0.28 3.73
CA GLN A 31 29.23 -0.89 4.92
C GLN A 31 27.74 -0.56 5.07
N GLN A 32 27.34 0.68 4.80
CA GLN A 32 25.96 1.13 4.91
C GLN A 32 25.02 0.30 4.01
N TYR A 33 25.50 -0.08 2.83
CA TYR A 33 24.71 -0.81 1.84
C TYR A 33 25.15 -2.25 1.64
N ASP A 34 26.07 -2.75 2.51
CA ASP A 34 26.61 -4.11 2.47
C ASP A 34 27.12 -4.52 1.07
N LEU A 35 28.01 -3.66 0.52
CA LEU A 35 28.53 -3.77 -0.85
C LEU A 35 29.96 -4.36 -0.89
N ASP A 36 30.41 -5.04 0.17
CA ASP A 36 31.76 -5.61 0.27
C ASP A 36 32.07 -6.56 -0.88
N ASP A 37 31.08 -7.33 -1.31
CA ASP A 37 31.21 -8.28 -2.43
C ASP A 37 31.55 -7.62 -3.76
N LEU A 38 31.23 -6.34 -3.94
CA LEU A 38 31.56 -5.61 -5.15
C LEU A 38 33.02 -5.19 -5.19
N GLY A 39 33.70 -5.15 -4.05
CA GLY A 39 35.09 -4.78 -3.95
C GLY A 39 35.38 -3.36 -4.47
N LEU A 40 34.46 -2.42 -4.26
CA LEU A 40 34.52 -1.04 -4.80
C LEU A 40 35.84 -0.32 -4.46
N PRO A 41 36.41 -0.43 -3.22
CA PRO A 41 37.70 0.17 -2.91
C PRO A 41 38.84 -0.32 -3.82
N ARG A 42 38.83 -1.63 -4.13
CA ARG A 42 39.82 -2.23 -5.05
C ARG A 42 39.59 -1.79 -6.49
N VAL A 43 38.36 -1.74 -6.93
CA VAL A 43 38.00 -1.26 -8.30
C VAL A 43 38.49 0.16 -8.52
N LEU A 44 38.34 1.06 -7.54
CA LEU A 44 38.81 2.44 -7.64
C LEU A 44 40.34 2.53 -7.65
N SER A 45 41.04 1.72 -6.87
CA SER A 45 42.52 1.73 -6.78
C SER A 45 43.21 1.08 -7.98
N THR A 46 42.71 -0.07 -8.45
CA THR A 46 43.36 -0.86 -9.48
C THR A 46 42.80 -0.62 -10.91
N LYS A 47 41.66 0.06 -11.00
CA LYS A 47 40.88 0.26 -12.25
C LYS A 47 40.39 -1.04 -12.93
N HIS A 48 40.50 -2.19 -12.26
CA HIS A 48 40.04 -3.48 -12.79
C HIS A 48 38.55 -3.68 -12.47
N VAL A 49 37.74 -3.72 -13.51
CA VAL A 49 36.26 -3.84 -13.39
C VAL A 49 35.73 -5.23 -13.71
N ASP A 50 36.62 -6.18 -14.01
CA ASP A 50 36.26 -7.52 -14.49
C ASP A 50 35.32 -8.27 -13.52
N LYS A 51 35.55 -8.10 -12.21
CA LYS A 51 34.71 -8.70 -11.19
C LYS A 51 33.27 -8.14 -11.23
N LEU A 52 33.12 -6.85 -11.46
CA LEU A 52 31.79 -6.21 -11.58
C LEU A 52 31.05 -6.75 -12.80
N ILE A 53 31.73 -6.85 -13.94
CA ILE A 53 31.16 -7.37 -15.20
C ILE A 53 30.73 -8.84 -15.03
N LYS A 54 31.56 -9.66 -14.38
CA LYS A 54 31.23 -11.07 -14.12
C LYS A 54 30.00 -11.21 -13.19
N ASN A 55 29.80 -10.24 -12.29
CA ASN A 55 28.64 -10.21 -11.39
C ASN A 55 27.40 -9.52 -12.02
N GLY A 56 27.43 -9.28 -13.35
CA GLY A 56 26.28 -8.73 -14.08
C GLY A 56 26.12 -7.22 -14.02
N TRP A 57 27.14 -6.49 -13.52
CA TRP A 57 27.15 -5.04 -13.56
C TRP A 57 27.62 -4.51 -14.92
N ARG A 58 26.94 -3.48 -15.41
CA ARG A 58 27.35 -2.72 -16.57
C ARG A 58 28.15 -1.50 -16.15
N ILE A 59 29.19 -1.17 -16.87
CA ILE A 59 29.98 0.04 -16.68
C ILE A 59 29.41 1.12 -17.59
N ASP A 60 28.68 2.07 -17.01
CA ASP A 60 28.05 3.17 -17.77
C ASP A 60 29.00 4.34 -17.99
N THR A 61 29.84 4.63 -16.98
CA THR A 61 30.89 5.66 -17.07
C THR A 61 32.11 5.21 -16.30
N ASN A 62 33.28 5.37 -16.88
CA ASN A 62 34.57 5.13 -16.23
C ASN A 62 35.61 6.11 -16.79
N ASN A 63 35.60 7.34 -16.29
CA ASN A 63 36.53 8.41 -16.70
C ASN A 63 37.47 8.81 -15.53
N GLY A 64 38.22 9.88 -15.70
CA GLY A 64 39.20 10.34 -14.72
C GLY A 64 38.63 10.72 -13.36
N SER A 65 37.37 11.18 -13.31
CA SER A 65 36.71 11.70 -12.09
C SER A 65 35.61 10.79 -11.54
N ARG A 66 34.96 9.98 -12.38
CA ARG A 66 33.74 9.27 -11.99
C ARG A 66 33.71 7.84 -12.50
N LEU A 67 33.21 6.94 -11.65
CA LEU A 67 32.76 5.59 -12.02
C LEU A 67 31.25 5.51 -11.81
N VAL A 68 30.52 5.11 -12.85
CA VAL A 68 29.09 4.79 -12.79
C VAL A 68 28.90 3.37 -13.25
N ILE A 69 28.31 2.56 -12.40
CA ILE A 69 27.96 1.17 -12.70
C ILE A 69 26.48 0.98 -12.53
N SER A 70 25.87 0.10 -13.33
CA SER A 70 24.46 -0.22 -13.23
C SER A 70 24.18 -1.71 -13.35
N LYS A 71 23.10 -2.15 -12.71
CA LYS A 71 22.62 -3.52 -12.81
C LYS A 71 21.09 -3.53 -12.95
N LEU A 72 20.57 -4.37 -13.83
CA LEU A 72 19.14 -4.60 -13.96
C LEU A 72 18.66 -5.34 -12.71
N MET A 73 17.62 -4.80 -12.08
CA MET A 73 17.02 -5.42 -10.89
C MET A 73 16.11 -6.56 -11.33
N GLN A 74 16.46 -7.77 -10.92
CA GLN A 74 15.67 -8.98 -11.18
C GLN A 74 15.05 -9.45 -9.86
N GLY A 75 13.74 -9.29 -9.71
CA GLY A 75 12.95 -9.87 -8.60
C GLY A 75 13.45 -9.57 -7.18
N MET A 76 12.56 -9.27 -6.27
CA MET A 76 12.90 -8.95 -4.86
C MET A 76 13.06 -10.18 -3.94
N ASP A 77 13.11 -11.38 -4.50
CA ASP A 77 13.04 -12.66 -3.80
C ASP A 77 14.36 -13.19 -3.21
N GLN A 78 15.46 -12.42 -3.32
CA GLN A 78 16.78 -12.83 -2.80
C GLN A 78 17.48 -11.67 -2.08
N LEU A 79 17.06 -11.40 -0.87
CA LEU A 79 17.63 -10.36 0.01
C LEU A 79 19.11 -10.59 0.41
N GLY A 80 19.70 -11.73 0.00
CA GLY A 80 21.09 -12.03 0.25
C GLY A 80 22.11 -11.26 -0.60
N ASN A 81 21.67 -10.62 -1.70
CA ASN A 81 22.58 -9.93 -2.62
C ASN A 81 22.70 -8.43 -2.28
N PRO A 82 23.91 -7.84 -2.33
CA PRO A 82 24.13 -6.43 -1.99
C PRO A 82 23.30 -5.45 -2.85
N GLU A 83 23.21 -5.70 -4.14
CA GLU A 83 22.44 -4.87 -5.07
C GLU A 83 20.93 -4.87 -4.72
N LYS A 84 20.43 -5.95 -4.14
CA LYS A 84 19.03 -6.03 -3.74
C LYS A 84 18.78 -5.28 -2.44
N ARG A 85 19.68 -5.37 -1.48
CA ARG A 85 19.61 -4.58 -0.25
C ARG A 85 19.67 -3.08 -0.54
N MET A 86 20.50 -2.69 -1.51
CA MET A 86 20.60 -1.29 -1.92
C MET A 86 19.33 -0.80 -2.62
N ALA A 87 18.72 -1.64 -3.46
CA ALA A 87 17.41 -1.36 -4.05
C ALA A 87 16.34 -1.11 -2.97
N LEU A 88 16.47 -1.85 -1.88
CA LEU A 88 15.59 -1.75 -0.75
C LEU A 88 15.74 -0.44 0.05
N ALA A 89 16.79 0.31 -0.11
CA ALA A 89 17.04 1.55 0.62
C ALA A 89 16.55 2.82 -0.12
N GLU A 90 15.83 2.69 -1.22
CA GLU A 90 15.33 3.85 -1.97
C GLU A 90 14.09 4.49 -1.34
N ASP A 91 13.98 5.80 -1.52
CA ASP A 91 12.84 6.57 -1.06
C ASP A 91 11.59 6.23 -1.88
N HIS A 92 10.59 5.67 -1.22
CA HIS A 92 9.24 5.46 -1.72
C HIS A 92 9.16 4.73 -3.07
N PRO A 93 9.18 3.38 -3.09
CA PRO A 93 8.66 2.69 -4.25
C PRO A 93 7.25 3.25 -4.50
N ASN A 94 7.00 3.70 -5.72
CA ASN A 94 5.65 4.11 -6.08
C ASN A 94 4.70 2.95 -5.70
N PRO A 95 3.66 3.17 -4.91
CA PRO A 95 2.70 2.10 -4.57
C PRO A 95 2.13 1.38 -5.78
N LEU A 96 2.22 2.00 -6.97
CA LEU A 96 1.85 1.40 -8.25
C LEU A 96 2.86 0.36 -8.76
N ASP A 97 4.10 0.35 -8.24
CA ASP A 97 5.17 -0.56 -8.67
C ASP A 97 5.13 -1.90 -7.91
N LEU A 98 4.32 -2.00 -6.88
CA LEU A 98 4.14 -3.22 -6.10
C LEU A 98 3.15 -4.17 -6.77
N PHE A 99 3.32 -5.47 -6.55
CA PHE A 99 2.38 -6.48 -7.02
C PHE A 99 0.95 -6.09 -6.65
N PRO A 100 0.04 -5.96 -7.62
CA PRO A 100 -1.27 -5.36 -7.38
C PRO A 100 -2.10 -6.06 -6.30
N ALA A 101 -2.00 -7.38 -6.20
CA ALA A 101 -2.75 -8.18 -5.23
C ALA A 101 -2.32 -7.94 -3.77
N GLN A 102 -1.25 -7.20 -3.55
CA GLN A 102 -0.55 -7.10 -2.28
C GLN A 102 -0.34 -5.64 -1.83
N ASN A 103 -0.94 -4.69 -2.55
CA ASN A 103 -0.82 -3.28 -2.23
C ASN A 103 -1.91 -2.89 -1.21
N ASP A 104 -1.53 -2.75 0.06
CA ASP A 104 -2.42 -2.31 1.14
C ASP A 104 -2.97 -0.89 0.94
N ASN A 105 -2.36 -0.11 0.05
CA ASN A 105 -2.83 1.24 -0.31
C ASN A 105 -3.90 1.24 -1.40
N LEU A 106 -4.22 0.08 -1.98
CA LEU A 106 -5.24 -0.03 -3.01
C LEU A 106 -6.64 0.05 -2.38
N VAL A 107 -7.28 1.19 -2.48
CA VAL A 107 -8.61 1.42 -1.89
C VAL A 107 -9.72 0.84 -2.74
N TYR A 108 -9.66 0.99 -4.07
CA TYR A 108 -10.70 0.54 -4.99
C TYR A 108 -10.17 0.21 -6.39
N GLY A 109 -11.01 -0.47 -7.18
CA GLY A 109 -10.77 -0.67 -8.60
C GLY A 109 -11.99 -1.22 -9.32
N SER A 110 -12.11 -0.89 -10.60
CA SER A 110 -13.16 -1.37 -11.49
C SER A 110 -12.55 -1.86 -12.79
N ASN A 111 -13.22 -2.81 -13.45
CA ASN A 111 -12.79 -3.33 -14.73
C ASN A 111 -13.40 -2.52 -15.89
N HIS A 112 -12.59 -2.30 -16.92
CA HIS A 112 -13.01 -1.63 -18.16
C HIS A 112 -12.61 -2.50 -19.35
N PHE A 113 -13.61 -3.17 -19.96
CA PHE A 113 -13.41 -3.98 -21.15
C PHE A 113 -13.99 -3.29 -22.40
N ALA A 114 -13.27 -3.34 -23.51
CA ALA A 114 -13.67 -2.75 -24.79
C ALA A 114 -14.87 -3.46 -25.45
N GLY A 115 -15.29 -4.59 -24.91
CA GLY A 115 -16.43 -5.37 -25.39
C GLY A 115 -17.14 -6.12 -24.26
N LYS A 116 -18.34 -6.63 -24.54
CA LYS A 116 -19.06 -7.49 -23.58
C LYS A 116 -18.39 -8.85 -23.53
N TYR A 117 -17.31 -8.96 -22.80
CA TYR A 117 -16.67 -10.25 -22.59
C TYR A 117 -16.66 -10.73 -21.19
N PRO A 118 -16.75 -12.02 -21.16
CA PRO A 118 -17.14 -12.72 -19.98
C PRO A 118 -15.92 -12.99 -19.12
N PHE A 119 -15.51 -12.05 -18.32
CA PHE A 119 -15.03 -12.47 -17.05
C PHE A 119 -16.29 -12.95 -16.30
N ALA A 120 -16.71 -14.17 -16.59
CA ALA A 120 -17.77 -14.78 -15.82
C ALA A 120 -17.21 -15.04 -14.44
N VAL A 121 -17.81 -14.41 -13.43
CA VAL A 121 -17.47 -14.62 -12.04
C VAL A 121 -18.59 -15.43 -11.43
N LYS A 122 -18.27 -16.66 -11.03
CA LYS A 122 -19.16 -17.48 -10.20
C LYS A 122 -18.42 -17.77 -8.90
N ASP A 123 -18.92 -17.22 -7.82
CA ASP A 123 -18.29 -17.30 -6.49
C ASP A 123 -16.83 -16.79 -6.49
N SER A 124 -15.86 -17.64 -6.15
CA SER A 124 -14.44 -17.34 -6.23
C SER A 124 -13.82 -17.55 -7.61
N LEU A 125 -14.54 -18.20 -8.54
CA LEU A 125 -14.01 -18.59 -9.84
C LEU A 125 -14.15 -17.47 -10.86
N VAL A 126 -13.03 -17.14 -11.53
CA VAL A 126 -12.94 -16.15 -12.61
C VAL A 126 -12.58 -16.86 -13.90
N THR A 127 -13.37 -16.64 -14.94
CA THR A 127 -13.07 -17.17 -16.28
C THR A 127 -12.33 -16.12 -17.09
N PHE A 128 -11.05 -16.32 -17.36
CA PHE A 128 -10.29 -15.52 -18.30
C PHE A 128 -10.54 -16.03 -19.73
N PHE A 129 -10.68 -15.11 -20.68
CA PHE A 129 -10.95 -15.41 -22.06
C PHE A 129 -10.00 -14.66 -22.99
N LEU A 130 -9.30 -15.38 -23.86
CA LEU A 130 -8.53 -14.79 -24.96
C LEU A 130 -9.29 -15.00 -26.28
N ARG A 131 -9.75 -13.92 -26.88
CA ARG A 131 -10.49 -13.94 -28.13
C ARG A 131 -9.57 -14.29 -29.31
N GLY A 132 -10.06 -15.12 -30.21
CA GLY A 132 -9.35 -15.48 -31.46
C GLY A 132 -8.24 -16.51 -31.22
N HIS A 133 -7.10 -16.32 -31.86
CA HIS A 133 -5.94 -17.21 -31.82
C HIS A 133 -6.27 -18.69 -32.11
N ARG A 134 -7.26 -18.96 -33.01
CA ARG A 134 -7.74 -20.32 -33.32
C ARG A 134 -6.67 -21.23 -33.94
N GLY A 135 -5.66 -20.63 -34.59
CA GLY A 135 -4.53 -21.35 -35.19
C GLY A 135 -3.43 -21.71 -34.21
N ALA A 136 -3.47 -21.17 -32.98
CA ALA A 136 -2.44 -21.44 -31.99
C ALA A 136 -2.45 -22.91 -31.55
N GLY A 137 -1.27 -23.48 -31.42
CA GLY A 137 -1.08 -24.84 -30.91
C GLY A 137 -1.23 -24.94 -29.39
N ARG A 138 -0.83 -23.88 -28.68
CA ARG A 138 -0.87 -23.79 -27.22
C ARG A 138 -1.08 -22.38 -26.74
N VAL A 139 -1.98 -22.19 -25.78
CA VAL A 139 -2.18 -20.91 -25.09
C VAL A 139 -2.13 -21.13 -23.58
N LEU A 140 -1.40 -20.27 -22.89
CA LEU A 140 -1.29 -20.27 -21.43
C LEU A 140 -1.78 -18.92 -20.88
N LEU A 141 -2.30 -18.95 -19.68
CA LEU A 141 -2.59 -17.77 -18.85
C LEU A 141 -1.52 -17.67 -17.75
N ALA A 142 -0.85 -16.55 -17.68
CA ALA A 142 0.13 -16.22 -16.65
C ALA A 142 -0.25 -14.92 -15.95
N GLY A 143 0.11 -14.79 -14.68
CA GLY A 143 -0.18 -13.58 -13.93
C GLY A 143 0.37 -13.62 -12.52
N SER A 144 0.11 -12.56 -11.75
CA SER A 144 0.51 -12.42 -10.35
C SER A 144 -0.04 -13.55 -9.45
N PHE A 145 -1.10 -14.23 -9.88
CA PHE A 145 -1.72 -15.37 -9.20
C PHE A 145 -1.12 -16.74 -9.57
N THR A 146 -0.19 -16.79 -10.52
CA THR A 146 0.43 -18.05 -11.01
C THR A 146 1.94 -18.08 -10.89
N ASN A 147 2.55 -17.09 -10.23
CA ASN A 147 4.00 -16.88 -10.29
C ASN A 147 4.53 -16.82 -11.73
N TRP A 148 3.76 -16.17 -12.62
CA TRP A 148 4.06 -15.93 -14.03
C TRP A 148 4.38 -17.21 -14.83
N GLN A 149 5.52 -17.23 -15.54
CA GLN A 149 5.85 -18.33 -16.45
C GLN A 149 5.96 -19.71 -15.77
N HIS A 150 6.46 -19.75 -14.53
CA HIS A 150 6.67 -21.01 -13.81
C HIS A 150 5.36 -21.71 -13.42
N GLY A 151 4.30 -20.93 -13.19
CA GLY A 151 2.98 -21.45 -12.83
C GLY A 151 1.90 -21.20 -13.89
N ALA A 152 2.28 -20.84 -15.13
CA ALA A 152 1.32 -20.51 -16.18
C ALA A 152 0.33 -21.64 -16.44
N LEU A 153 -0.96 -21.30 -16.49
CA LEU A 153 -2.08 -22.24 -16.62
C LEU A 153 -2.42 -22.51 -18.08
N SER A 154 -2.56 -23.77 -18.45
CA SER A 154 -3.02 -24.13 -19.78
C SER A 154 -4.47 -23.67 -19.99
N MET A 155 -4.74 -23.05 -21.13
CA MET A 155 -6.08 -22.64 -21.53
C MET A 155 -6.76 -23.70 -22.40
N THR A 156 -8.06 -23.78 -22.30
CA THR A 156 -8.90 -24.68 -23.11
C THR A 156 -9.40 -23.92 -24.34
N ARG A 157 -9.24 -24.54 -25.50
CA ARG A 157 -9.72 -23.98 -26.77
C ARG A 157 -11.24 -24.04 -26.86
N THR A 158 -11.84 -22.99 -27.39
CA THR A 158 -13.27 -22.87 -27.71
C THR A 158 -13.46 -22.42 -29.16
N ASP A 159 -14.69 -22.38 -29.63
CA ASP A 159 -15.01 -21.91 -31.00
C ASP A 159 -14.65 -20.45 -31.26
N SER A 160 -14.58 -19.61 -30.21
CA SER A 160 -14.32 -18.16 -30.33
C SER A 160 -12.97 -17.72 -29.78
N GLY A 161 -12.24 -18.62 -29.11
CA GLY A 161 -10.95 -18.30 -28.47
C GLY A 161 -10.52 -19.36 -27.45
N TRP A 162 -9.94 -18.90 -26.35
CA TRP A 162 -9.37 -19.75 -25.31
C TRP A 162 -9.85 -19.32 -23.94
N ILE A 163 -10.14 -20.26 -23.05
CA ILE A 163 -10.59 -20.00 -21.68
C ILE A 163 -9.71 -20.67 -20.64
N SER A 164 -9.60 -20.03 -19.48
CA SER A 164 -9.07 -20.63 -18.25
C SER A 164 -9.88 -20.14 -17.06
N VAL A 165 -10.18 -21.04 -16.12
CA VAL A 165 -10.95 -20.73 -14.90
C VAL A 165 -9.99 -20.76 -13.72
N VAL A 166 -9.94 -19.66 -12.98
CA VAL A 166 -8.99 -19.45 -11.88
C VAL A 166 -9.74 -19.07 -10.61
N PRO A 167 -9.47 -19.72 -9.46
CA PRO A 167 -9.97 -19.26 -8.18
C PRO A 167 -9.18 -18.02 -7.73
N LEU A 168 -9.87 -16.89 -7.57
CA LEU A 168 -9.26 -15.64 -7.10
C LEU A 168 -10.02 -15.09 -5.90
N LYS A 169 -9.29 -14.58 -4.92
CA LYS A 169 -9.82 -13.71 -3.86
C LYS A 169 -10.12 -12.33 -4.43
N ALA A 170 -10.91 -11.53 -3.70
CA ALA A 170 -11.06 -10.11 -4.06
C ALA A 170 -9.70 -9.41 -4.07
N GLY A 171 -9.43 -8.59 -5.08
CA GLY A 171 -8.14 -7.92 -5.24
C GLY A 171 -7.86 -7.49 -6.66
N LYS A 172 -6.69 -6.91 -6.86
CA LYS A 172 -6.13 -6.51 -8.15
C LYS A 172 -5.12 -7.54 -8.62
N TYR A 173 -5.10 -7.84 -9.90
CA TYR A 173 -4.24 -8.84 -10.51
C TYR A 173 -3.66 -8.35 -11.82
N TRP A 174 -2.37 -8.60 -12.06
CA TRP A 174 -1.75 -8.48 -13.37
C TRP A 174 -1.81 -9.83 -14.08
N TYR A 175 -2.04 -9.82 -15.39
CA TYR A 175 -2.04 -11.03 -16.20
C TYR A 175 -1.62 -10.77 -17.64
N LYS A 176 -1.19 -11.83 -18.31
CA LYS A 176 -0.92 -11.91 -19.75
C LYS A 176 -1.27 -13.29 -20.28
N PHE A 177 -1.40 -13.36 -21.59
CA PHE A 177 -1.47 -14.65 -22.30
C PHE A 177 -0.12 -14.99 -22.91
N ILE A 178 0.16 -16.29 -23.05
CA ILE A 178 1.34 -16.81 -23.78
C ILE A 178 0.78 -17.67 -24.92
N VAL A 179 0.89 -17.16 -26.14
CA VAL A 179 0.38 -17.80 -27.37
C VAL A 179 1.57 -18.37 -28.14
N ASP A 180 1.68 -19.70 -28.21
CA ASP A 180 2.80 -20.39 -28.86
C ASP A 180 4.18 -19.88 -28.43
N GLY A 181 4.31 -19.51 -27.12
CA GLY A 181 5.53 -18.97 -26.54
C GLY A 181 5.66 -17.44 -26.57
N GLY A 182 4.83 -16.73 -27.31
CA GLY A 182 4.80 -15.28 -27.39
C GLY A 182 3.91 -14.65 -26.33
N TRP A 183 4.43 -13.68 -25.53
CA TRP A 183 3.69 -12.94 -24.54
C TRP A 183 2.81 -11.86 -25.17
N THR A 184 1.54 -11.76 -24.74
CA THR A 184 0.60 -10.73 -25.20
C THR A 184 -0.32 -10.29 -24.06
N THR A 185 -0.65 -8.99 -24.04
CA THR A 185 -1.70 -8.45 -23.18
C THR A 185 -3.08 -8.82 -23.73
N ASP A 186 -4.10 -8.63 -22.92
CA ASP A 186 -5.49 -8.82 -23.31
C ASP A 186 -5.99 -7.60 -24.08
N ARG A 187 -6.18 -7.72 -25.38
CA ARG A 187 -6.67 -6.64 -26.25
C ARG A 187 -8.10 -6.19 -25.95
N ASP A 188 -8.86 -7.00 -25.24
CA ASP A 188 -10.21 -6.67 -24.84
C ASP A 188 -10.26 -5.93 -23.50
N ASN A 189 -9.15 -5.92 -22.75
CA ASN A 189 -9.01 -5.17 -21.51
C ASN A 189 -8.32 -3.82 -21.76
N VAL A 190 -9.01 -2.72 -21.38
CA VAL A 190 -8.47 -1.36 -21.53
C VAL A 190 -7.45 -1.04 -20.44
N LEU A 191 -7.49 -1.78 -19.32
CA LEU A 191 -6.60 -1.52 -18.20
C LEU A 191 -5.26 -2.23 -18.37
N GLU A 192 -4.22 -1.45 -18.51
CA GLU A 192 -2.84 -1.93 -18.59
C GLU A 192 -1.95 -1.14 -17.62
N GLU A 193 -0.97 -1.82 -17.07
CA GLU A 193 0.07 -1.23 -16.21
C GLU A 193 1.44 -1.78 -16.58
N THR A 194 2.44 -0.94 -16.44
CA THR A 194 3.84 -1.33 -16.66
C THR A 194 4.46 -1.71 -15.32
N ASP A 195 5.07 -2.90 -15.27
CA ASP A 195 5.80 -3.34 -14.09
C ASP A 195 7.19 -2.66 -13.99
N PRO A 196 7.88 -2.76 -12.83
CA PRO A 196 9.20 -2.15 -12.64
C PRO A 196 10.27 -2.59 -13.65
N ASN A 197 10.05 -3.73 -14.33
CA ASN A 197 10.94 -4.24 -15.36
C ASN A 197 10.60 -3.71 -16.77
N GLY A 198 9.63 -2.81 -16.89
CA GLY A 198 9.19 -2.25 -18.15
C GLY A 198 8.22 -3.14 -18.95
N ASN A 199 7.67 -4.20 -18.37
CA ASN A 199 6.70 -5.06 -19.05
C ASN A 199 5.28 -4.51 -18.83
N THR A 200 4.53 -4.30 -19.90
CA THR A 200 3.12 -3.95 -19.83
C THR A 200 2.28 -5.20 -19.51
N ASN A 201 1.39 -5.12 -18.56
CA ASN A 201 0.51 -6.19 -18.10
C ASN A 201 -0.95 -5.72 -18.14
N SER A 202 -1.86 -6.61 -18.50
CA SER A 202 -3.30 -6.35 -18.36
C SER A 202 -3.69 -6.42 -16.89
N VAL A 203 -4.61 -5.55 -16.45
CA VAL A 203 -5.05 -5.44 -15.05
C VAL A 203 -6.47 -5.97 -14.90
N TYR A 204 -6.67 -6.85 -13.93
CA TYR A 204 -7.99 -7.35 -13.56
C TYR A 204 -8.27 -7.11 -12.07
N PHE A 205 -9.44 -6.54 -11.78
CA PHE A 205 -9.96 -6.42 -10.43
C PHE A 205 -11.03 -7.49 -10.17
N LYS A 206 -10.80 -8.39 -9.22
CA LYS A 206 -11.83 -9.31 -8.72
C LYS A 206 -12.73 -8.52 -7.75
N PRO A 207 -13.97 -8.20 -8.15
CA PRO A 207 -14.85 -7.38 -7.33
C PRO A 207 -15.34 -8.13 -6.10
N ASN A 208 -15.60 -7.38 -5.03
CA ASN A 208 -16.23 -7.83 -3.79
C ASN A 208 -17.44 -6.97 -3.38
N SER A 209 -17.70 -5.89 -4.12
CA SER A 209 -18.74 -4.92 -3.82
C SER A 209 -19.61 -4.66 -5.04
N THR A 210 -20.93 -4.52 -4.82
CA THR A 210 -21.88 -4.20 -5.88
C THR A 210 -22.73 -3.04 -5.41
N PHE A 211 -22.83 -2.00 -6.25
CA PHE A 211 -23.72 -0.87 -6.03
C PHE A 211 -24.82 -0.89 -7.08
N PHE A 212 -26.04 -0.62 -6.65
CA PHE A 212 -27.22 -0.62 -7.50
C PHE A 212 -28.07 0.61 -7.25
N LEU A 213 -28.22 1.43 -8.27
CA LEU A 213 -29.16 2.55 -8.29
C LEU A 213 -30.47 2.10 -8.94
N ARG A 214 -31.52 2.00 -8.15
CA ARG A 214 -32.84 1.60 -8.66
C ARG A 214 -33.51 2.76 -9.39
N GLY A 215 -34.10 2.47 -10.54
CA GLY A 215 -34.78 3.47 -11.38
C GLY A 215 -33.79 4.32 -12.17
N HIS A 216 -34.14 5.58 -12.42
CA HIS A 216 -33.36 6.52 -13.22
C HIS A 216 -32.99 5.98 -14.62
N THR A 217 -33.81 5.10 -15.17
CA THR A 217 -33.57 4.44 -16.48
C THR A 217 -33.70 5.38 -17.66
N GLU A 218 -34.27 6.56 -17.47
CA GLU A 218 -34.33 7.63 -18.46
C GLU A 218 -32.99 8.37 -18.64
N GLY A 219 -32.11 8.31 -17.64
CA GLY A 219 -30.79 8.93 -17.69
C GLY A 219 -29.93 8.38 -18.83
N LYS A 220 -29.06 9.22 -19.37
CA LYS A 220 -28.08 8.83 -20.40
C LYS A 220 -26.89 8.12 -19.78
N ASP A 221 -26.34 8.71 -18.71
CA ASP A 221 -25.15 8.25 -18.03
C ASP A 221 -25.37 8.23 -16.52
N ALA A 222 -24.85 7.22 -15.86
CA ALA A 222 -24.80 7.16 -14.41
C ALA A 222 -23.42 6.76 -13.93
N PHE A 223 -23.01 7.35 -12.81
CA PHE A 223 -21.70 7.10 -12.18
C PHE A 223 -21.89 6.87 -10.68
N LEU A 224 -20.98 6.11 -10.12
CA LEU A 224 -20.79 6.01 -8.67
C LEU A 224 -19.67 6.96 -8.25
N SER A 225 -19.88 7.71 -7.17
CA SER A 225 -18.86 8.58 -6.61
C SER A 225 -18.89 8.52 -5.08
N GLY A 226 -17.72 8.57 -4.45
CA GLY A 226 -17.64 8.43 -3.00
C GLY A 226 -16.26 8.74 -2.44
N SER A 227 -16.10 8.52 -1.14
CA SER A 227 -14.84 8.74 -0.43
C SER A 227 -13.68 7.89 -0.98
N PHE A 228 -13.96 6.75 -1.59
CA PHE A 228 -12.97 5.87 -2.18
C PHE A 228 -12.30 6.46 -3.43
N ASN A 229 -12.99 7.30 -4.22
CA ASN A 229 -12.45 7.92 -5.42
C ASN A 229 -12.40 9.47 -5.32
N SER A 230 -12.22 9.98 -4.10
CA SER A 230 -12.14 11.42 -3.82
C SER A 230 -13.34 12.23 -4.39
N TRP A 231 -14.50 11.59 -4.46
CA TRP A 231 -15.73 12.18 -4.97
C TRP A 231 -15.67 12.62 -6.45
N ASN A 232 -14.83 11.96 -7.27
CA ASN A 232 -14.76 12.20 -8.71
C ASN A 232 -16.04 11.68 -9.42
N PRO A 233 -16.93 12.54 -9.98
CA PRO A 233 -18.25 12.13 -10.42
C PRO A 233 -18.29 11.45 -11.79
N GLY A 234 -17.19 11.43 -12.54
CA GLY A 234 -17.13 10.89 -13.91
C GLY A 234 -16.26 9.65 -14.08
N GLU A 235 -15.71 9.13 -12.99
CA GLU A 235 -14.67 8.09 -13.06
C GLU A 235 -15.23 6.67 -13.10
N LEU A 236 -16.31 6.40 -12.39
CA LEU A 236 -16.86 5.06 -12.21
C LEU A 236 -18.22 4.92 -12.89
N PRO A 237 -18.24 4.68 -14.22
CA PRO A 237 -19.47 4.55 -14.98
C PRO A 237 -20.23 3.28 -14.58
N MET A 238 -21.53 3.40 -14.47
CA MET A 238 -22.43 2.31 -14.14
C MET A 238 -23.06 1.70 -15.40
N GLU A 239 -23.28 0.40 -15.36
CA GLU A 239 -23.98 -0.31 -16.44
C GLU A 239 -25.49 -0.18 -16.30
N LYS A 240 -26.15 0.22 -17.39
CA LYS A 240 -27.60 0.37 -17.47
C LYS A 240 -28.28 -0.99 -17.60
N GLY A 241 -29.22 -1.27 -16.72
CA GLY A 241 -30.06 -2.44 -16.73
C GLY A 241 -31.56 -2.11 -16.78
N PRO A 242 -32.46 -3.10 -16.89
CA PRO A 242 -33.90 -2.88 -17.00
C PRO A 242 -34.51 -2.16 -15.77
N LEU A 243 -33.91 -2.35 -14.59
CA LEU A 243 -34.45 -1.83 -13.32
C LEU A 243 -33.64 -0.67 -12.73
N GLY A 244 -32.56 -0.26 -13.39
CA GLY A 244 -31.65 0.75 -12.89
C GLY A 244 -30.21 0.57 -13.37
N TRP A 245 -29.25 1.00 -12.55
CA TRP A 245 -27.85 1.03 -12.89
C TRP A 245 -27.02 0.23 -11.91
N THR A 246 -26.02 -0.47 -12.37
CA THR A 246 -25.18 -1.36 -11.55
C THR A 246 -23.70 -1.11 -11.81
N ILE A 247 -22.90 -1.17 -10.76
CA ILE A 247 -21.44 -1.25 -10.87
C ILE A 247 -20.90 -2.25 -9.86
N ARG A 248 -19.87 -2.99 -10.27
CA ARG A 248 -19.14 -3.92 -9.43
C ARG A 248 -17.72 -3.42 -9.24
N LEU A 249 -17.29 -3.30 -7.99
CA LEU A 249 -15.97 -2.80 -7.63
C LEU A 249 -15.23 -3.80 -6.75
N TYR A 250 -13.91 -3.76 -6.83
CA TYR A 250 -13.07 -4.10 -5.70
C TYR A 250 -13.04 -2.90 -4.74
N LEU A 251 -13.24 -3.14 -3.47
CA LEU A 251 -12.99 -2.20 -2.38
C LEU A 251 -12.14 -2.87 -1.32
N ALA A 252 -11.18 -2.15 -0.74
CA ALA A 252 -10.50 -2.57 0.47
C ALA A 252 -11.47 -2.60 1.66
N GLU A 253 -11.08 -3.24 2.77
CA GLU A 253 -11.86 -3.15 3.99
C GLU A 253 -11.91 -1.71 4.51
N GLY A 254 -13.09 -1.26 4.95
CA GLY A 254 -13.26 0.11 5.42
C GLY A 254 -14.71 0.57 5.46
N THR A 255 -14.90 1.82 5.84
CA THR A 255 -16.18 2.54 5.77
C THR A 255 -16.07 3.62 4.69
N TYR A 256 -17.01 3.59 3.76
CA TYR A 256 -17.06 4.48 2.62
C TYR A 256 -18.38 5.25 2.61
N THR A 257 -18.30 6.53 2.24
CA THR A 257 -19.48 7.34 1.95
C THR A 257 -19.60 7.51 0.44
N TYR A 258 -20.83 7.44 -0.09
CA TYR A 258 -21.05 7.49 -1.53
C TYR A 258 -22.38 8.13 -1.91
N LYS A 259 -22.47 8.54 -3.17
CA LYS A 259 -23.69 8.95 -3.89
C LYS A 259 -23.64 8.45 -5.32
N PHE A 260 -24.78 8.43 -5.97
CA PHE A 260 -24.87 8.21 -7.41
C PHE A 260 -24.95 9.56 -8.13
N VAL A 261 -24.45 9.60 -9.35
CA VAL A 261 -24.56 10.79 -10.23
C VAL A 261 -25.22 10.34 -11.53
N VAL A 262 -26.38 10.93 -11.86
CA VAL A 262 -27.11 10.64 -13.10
C VAL A 262 -27.26 11.94 -13.86
N ASP A 263 -26.76 11.99 -15.10
CA ASP A 263 -26.79 13.20 -15.95
C ASP A 263 -26.32 14.46 -15.18
N GLY A 264 -25.24 14.31 -14.37
CA GLY A 264 -24.62 15.36 -13.57
C GLY A 264 -25.35 15.72 -12.25
N LYS A 265 -26.47 15.06 -11.92
CA LYS A 265 -27.21 15.29 -10.68
C LYS A 265 -26.90 14.22 -9.64
N TRP A 266 -26.69 14.65 -8.40
CA TRP A 266 -26.33 13.79 -7.27
C TRP A 266 -27.55 13.21 -6.57
N TYR A 267 -27.51 11.90 -6.28
CA TYR A 267 -28.57 11.16 -5.63
C TYR A 267 -28.03 10.31 -4.48
N GLU A 268 -28.71 10.36 -3.35
CA GLU A 268 -28.50 9.41 -2.26
C GLU A 268 -29.04 8.02 -2.67
N ASP A 269 -28.44 6.96 -2.10
CA ASP A 269 -29.06 5.64 -2.17
C ASP A 269 -30.24 5.56 -1.19
N THR A 270 -31.44 5.74 -1.71
CA THR A 270 -32.66 5.72 -0.89
C THR A 270 -32.98 4.35 -0.29
N THR A 271 -32.36 3.29 -0.82
CA THR A 271 -32.51 1.92 -0.30
C THR A 271 -31.60 1.65 0.89
N ASN A 272 -30.52 2.44 1.05
CA ASN A 272 -29.56 2.32 2.12
C ASN A 272 -29.92 3.20 3.31
N LYS A 273 -30.29 2.56 4.45
CA LYS A 273 -30.64 3.29 5.67
C LYS A 273 -29.41 3.81 6.44
N ASN A 274 -28.22 3.33 6.12
CA ASN A 274 -26.98 3.80 6.73
C ASN A 274 -26.51 5.06 6.01
N ARG A 275 -26.46 6.17 6.71
CA ARG A 275 -26.05 7.46 6.14
C ARG A 275 -25.35 8.32 7.17
N PHE A 276 -24.44 9.15 6.70
CA PHE A 276 -23.78 10.20 7.48
C PHE A 276 -24.13 11.58 6.91
N PRO A 277 -24.16 12.62 7.73
CA PRO A 277 -24.32 14.00 7.24
C PRO A 277 -23.24 14.35 6.21
N ASP A 278 -23.61 15.07 5.15
CA ASP A 278 -22.69 15.49 4.08
C ASP A 278 -22.07 16.87 4.31
N GLY A 279 -22.42 17.53 5.43
CA GLY A 279 -21.98 18.89 5.74
C GLY A 279 -22.77 20.00 5.02
N HIS A 280 -23.67 19.66 4.09
CA HIS A 280 -24.47 20.60 3.27
C HIS A 280 -25.98 20.46 3.44
N LYS A 281 -26.44 20.04 4.64
CA LYS A 281 -27.82 19.75 5.00
C LYS A 281 -28.42 18.50 4.32
N GLY A 282 -27.59 17.68 3.68
CA GLY A 282 -27.95 16.39 3.09
C GLY A 282 -27.20 15.25 3.79
N PHE A 283 -27.25 14.09 3.16
CA PHE A 283 -26.60 12.89 3.65
C PHE A 283 -25.80 12.21 2.53
N ASN A 284 -24.77 11.49 2.94
CA ASN A 284 -24.09 10.51 2.12
C ASN A 284 -24.51 9.10 2.56
N SER A 285 -24.80 8.23 1.62
CA SER A 285 -25.01 6.80 1.90
C SER A 285 -23.72 6.15 2.38
N VAL A 286 -23.82 5.18 3.29
CA VAL A 286 -22.64 4.54 3.90
C VAL A 286 -22.56 3.07 3.51
N TYR A 287 -21.42 2.68 2.98
CA TYR A 287 -21.05 1.29 2.70
C TYR A 287 -19.93 0.85 3.63
N ARG A 288 -20.03 -0.36 4.19
CA ARG A 288 -19.01 -0.92 5.09
C ARG A 288 -18.60 -2.29 4.60
N LEU A 289 -17.30 -2.51 4.56
CA LEU A 289 -16.71 -3.80 4.21
C LEU A 289 -15.71 -4.21 5.29
N GLY A 290 -15.82 -5.41 5.82
CA GLY A 290 -14.99 -5.92 6.90
C GLY A 290 -15.66 -5.81 8.28
N THR A 291 -14.91 -6.08 9.33
CA THR A 291 -15.40 -6.10 10.72
C THR A 291 -15.37 -4.71 11.35
N PRO A 292 -16.49 -4.22 11.91
CA PRO A 292 -16.50 -2.90 12.54
C PRO A 292 -15.73 -2.91 13.87
N HIS A 293 -14.92 -1.88 14.06
CA HIS A 293 -14.44 -1.47 15.38
C HIS A 293 -15.51 -0.59 16.04
N VAL A 294 -15.79 -0.82 17.32
CA VAL A 294 -16.75 0.00 18.05
C VAL A 294 -15.98 1.03 18.87
N PHE A 295 -15.94 2.26 18.38
CA PHE A 295 -15.43 3.39 19.17
C PHE A 295 -16.37 3.69 20.31
N THR A 296 -15.85 3.78 21.53
CA THR A 296 -16.63 4.06 22.74
C THR A 296 -15.99 5.20 23.54
N LEU A 297 -16.81 6.12 24.01
CA LEU A 297 -16.40 7.14 24.97
C LEU A 297 -17.27 6.99 26.22
N LYS A 298 -16.68 6.52 27.33
CA LYS A 298 -17.38 6.35 28.60
C LYS A 298 -17.60 7.69 29.29
N GLY A 299 -18.70 7.81 29.98
CA GLY A 299 -19.06 9.04 30.70
C GLY A 299 -19.77 10.07 29.82
N TYR A 300 -19.60 11.35 30.18
CA TYR A 300 -20.22 12.48 29.50
C TYR A 300 -21.75 12.41 29.40
N PRO A 301 -22.47 12.12 30.52
CA PRO A 301 -23.92 11.92 30.47
C PRO A 301 -24.68 13.20 30.10
N SER A 302 -24.10 14.37 30.38
CA SER A 302 -24.71 15.68 30.11
C SER A 302 -24.35 16.24 28.74
N ALA A 303 -23.43 15.60 27.99
CA ALA A 303 -23.05 16.07 26.66
C ALA A 303 -24.26 16.04 25.73
N LYS A 304 -24.39 17.09 24.92
CA LYS A 304 -25.43 17.21 23.89
C LYS A 304 -24.99 16.51 22.59
N THR A 305 -23.73 16.65 22.26
CA THR A 305 -23.15 16.10 21.02
C THR A 305 -21.78 15.48 21.30
N VAL A 306 -21.55 14.31 20.74
CA VAL A 306 -20.23 13.69 20.65
C VAL A 306 -20.01 13.23 19.21
N THR A 307 -18.90 13.66 18.61
CA THR A 307 -18.48 13.24 17.29
C THR A 307 -17.10 12.59 17.34
N LEU A 308 -16.94 11.49 16.62
CA LEU A 308 -15.65 10.87 16.38
C LEU A 308 -14.94 11.60 15.24
N LYS A 309 -13.64 11.86 15.39
CA LYS A 309 -12.76 12.41 14.34
C LYS A 309 -11.46 11.62 14.32
N GLY A 310 -10.90 11.44 13.16
CA GLY A 310 -9.62 10.75 13.01
C GLY A 310 -9.02 10.88 11.62
N SER A 311 -7.81 10.34 11.45
CA SER A 311 -7.12 10.29 10.16
C SER A 311 -7.95 9.57 9.10
N PHE A 312 -8.75 8.57 9.48
CA PHE A 312 -9.62 7.80 8.60
C PHE A 312 -10.78 8.58 7.96
N ASN A 313 -11.13 9.75 8.48
CA ASN A 313 -12.14 10.62 7.87
C ASN A 313 -11.60 12.01 7.53
N GLY A 314 -10.26 12.16 7.43
CA GLY A 314 -9.61 13.45 7.15
C GLY A 314 -9.94 14.52 8.19
N TRP A 315 -10.17 14.14 9.44
CA TRP A 315 -10.49 15.01 10.57
C TRP A 315 -11.76 15.88 10.39
N ARG A 316 -12.68 15.46 9.49
CA ARG A 316 -13.90 16.22 9.18
C ARG A 316 -14.80 16.32 10.40
N GLU A 317 -15.28 17.53 10.64
CA GLU A 317 -16.20 17.81 11.75
C GLU A 317 -17.62 17.36 11.41
N ASN A 318 -18.34 16.88 12.43
CA ASN A 318 -19.76 16.54 12.36
C ASN A 318 -20.13 15.42 11.36
N GLU A 319 -19.15 14.74 10.76
CA GLU A 319 -19.40 13.62 9.84
C GLU A 319 -19.79 12.34 10.60
N LEU A 320 -19.17 12.09 11.75
CA LEU A 320 -19.31 10.84 12.50
C LEU A 320 -19.94 11.06 13.88
N PRO A 321 -21.25 11.41 13.95
CA PRO A 321 -21.94 11.58 15.23
C PRO A 321 -22.06 10.25 15.95
N MET A 322 -21.70 10.22 17.23
CA MET A 322 -21.82 9.06 18.07
C MET A 322 -23.24 8.95 18.67
N ARG A 323 -23.65 7.73 18.93
CA ARG A 323 -24.94 7.45 19.60
C ARG A 323 -24.73 7.34 21.08
N LYS A 324 -25.63 7.96 21.86
CA LYS A 324 -25.65 7.85 23.30
C LYS A 324 -26.03 6.44 23.73
N THR A 325 -25.31 5.90 24.70
CA THR A 325 -25.53 4.59 25.32
C THR A 325 -25.80 4.75 26.82
N LYS A 326 -26.03 3.65 27.53
CA LYS A 326 -26.20 3.68 28.97
C LYS A 326 -24.98 4.25 29.71
N ASP A 327 -23.76 3.90 29.23
CA ASP A 327 -22.51 4.19 29.95
C ASP A 327 -21.65 5.27 29.23
N GLY A 328 -22.20 5.91 28.21
CA GLY A 328 -21.48 6.93 27.43
C GLY A 328 -21.96 7.03 25.99
N TRP A 329 -21.01 6.94 25.03
CA TRP A 329 -21.26 7.13 23.61
C TRP A 329 -20.57 6.03 22.79
N ALA A 330 -21.16 5.62 21.69
CA ALA A 330 -20.60 4.59 20.82
C ALA A 330 -20.88 4.86 19.34
N LEU A 331 -19.93 4.43 18.51
CA LEU A 331 -20.06 4.42 17.05
C LEU A 331 -19.32 3.21 16.46
N PRO A 332 -20.03 2.26 15.84
CA PRO A 332 -19.39 1.22 15.03
C PRO A 332 -18.86 1.85 13.73
N TYR A 333 -17.57 1.65 13.44
CA TYR A 333 -16.92 2.13 12.24
C TYR A 333 -15.91 1.11 11.74
N THR A 334 -16.01 0.68 10.49
CA THR A 334 -15.09 -0.28 9.93
C THR A 334 -13.85 0.43 9.41
N LEU A 335 -12.70 -0.04 9.84
CA LEU A 335 -11.38 0.40 9.39
C LEU A 335 -10.67 -0.77 8.71
N GLY A 336 -9.97 -0.50 7.64
CA GLY A 336 -9.02 -1.44 7.06
C GLY A 336 -7.80 -1.65 7.96
N PRO A 337 -6.91 -2.59 7.58
CA PRO A 337 -5.60 -2.72 8.21
C PRO A 337 -4.85 -1.39 8.18
N GLY A 338 -4.22 -0.99 9.29
CA GLY A 338 -3.52 0.29 9.35
C GLY A 338 -3.38 0.86 10.75
N ASN A 339 -2.78 2.04 10.82
CA ASN A 339 -2.59 2.80 12.04
C ASN A 339 -3.37 4.11 11.93
N TYR A 340 -4.13 4.44 12.96
CA TYR A 340 -5.06 5.56 12.90
C TYR A 340 -4.95 6.45 14.14
N GLU A 341 -4.87 7.75 13.91
CA GLU A 341 -5.05 8.72 14.96
C GLU A 341 -6.51 9.13 15.07
N TYR A 342 -7.02 9.29 16.29
CA TYR A 342 -8.40 9.67 16.52
C TYR A 342 -8.62 10.35 17.86
N GLY A 343 -9.82 10.90 18.03
CA GLY A 343 -10.35 11.39 19.28
C GLY A 343 -11.80 11.81 19.13
N PHE A 344 -12.31 12.44 20.15
CA PHE A 344 -13.72 12.81 20.25
C PHE A 344 -13.87 14.32 20.39
N MET A 345 -14.87 14.87 19.74
CA MET A 345 -15.33 16.23 19.96
C MET A 345 -16.58 16.18 20.85
N VAL A 346 -16.47 16.59 22.10
CA VAL A 346 -17.55 16.59 23.07
C VAL A 346 -18.03 18.03 23.29
N ASP A 347 -19.23 18.35 22.82
CA ASP A 347 -19.79 19.72 22.87
C ASP A 347 -18.78 20.80 22.42
N GLY A 348 -18.04 20.51 21.33
CA GLY A 348 -17.04 21.41 20.77
C GLY A 348 -15.66 21.38 21.45
N LYS A 349 -15.41 20.50 22.42
CA LYS A 349 -14.10 20.33 23.07
C LYS A 349 -13.45 19.03 22.65
N TRP A 350 -12.17 19.12 22.28
CA TRP A 350 -11.35 17.95 21.94
C TRP A 350 -11.05 17.08 23.15
N THR A 351 -11.16 15.77 22.98
CA THR A 351 -10.89 14.78 24.03
C THR A 351 -10.29 13.53 23.39
N THR A 352 -9.19 13.06 23.93
CA THR A 352 -8.64 11.73 23.60
C THR A 352 -9.51 10.63 24.21
N ASP A 353 -9.30 9.39 23.77
CA ASP A 353 -9.94 8.22 24.36
C ASP A 353 -9.25 7.85 25.70
N PRO A 354 -9.89 8.05 26.84
CA PRO A 354 -9.27 7.76 28.13
C PRO A 354 -9.12 6.25 28.40
N SER A 355 -9.76 5.41 27.59
CA SER A 355 -9.64 3.95 27.69
C SER A 355 -8.52 3.39 26.82
N ASN A 356 -7.95 4.20 25.93
CA ASN A 356 -6.84 3.80 25.06
C ASN A 356 -5.51 4.36 25.57
N PRO A 357 -4.57 3.51 26.01
CA PRO A 357 -3.26 3.96 26.50
C PRO A 357 -2.30 4.41 25.40
N LEU A 358 -2.62 4.14 24.13
CA LEU A 358 -1.77 4.55 23.00
C LEU A 358 -2.20 5.93 22.51
N PHE A 359 -1.22 6.82 22.39
CA PHE A 359 -1.45 8.18 21.89
C PHE A 359 -0.21 8.70 21.14
N LEU A 360 -0.41 9.69 20.29
CA LEU A 360 0.64 10.45 19.61
C LEU A 360 0.46 11.94 19.89
N SER A 361 1.57 12.63 20.13
CA SER A 361 1.62 14.09 20.23
C SER A 361 1.79 14.68 18.84
N ASN A 362 0.78 15.40 18.36
CA ASN A 362 0.88 16.12 17.10
C ASN A 362 1.66 17.43 17.31
N ARG A 363 2.87 17.50 16.74
CA ARG A 363 3.76 18.68 16.91
C ARG A 363 3.24 19.93 16.22
N GLN A 364 2.46 19.79 15.14
CA GLN A 364 1.97 20.96 14.39
C GLN A 364 0.76 21.60 15.07
N SER A 365 -0.17 20.81 15.59
CA SER A 365 -1.39 21.29 16.25
C SER A 365 -1.26 21.42 17.76
N HIS A 366 -0.16 20.98 18.37
CA HIS A 366 0.04 20.87 19.82
C HIS A 366 -1.08 20.08 20.53
N THR A 367 -1.71 19.15 19.82
CA THR A 367 -2.75 18.28 20.35
C THR A 367 -2.21 16.87 20.56
N VAL A 368 -2.87 16.15 21.46
CA VAL A 368 -2.64 14.71 21.64
C VAL A 368 -3.82 13.98 21.02
N ASN A 369 -3.52 12.95 20.24
CA ASN A 369 -4.51 12.08 19.61
C ASN A 369 -4.37 10.66 20.14
N SER A 370 -5.47 9.97 20.33
CA SER A 370 -5.44 8.53 20.59
C SER A 370 -4.98 7.78 19.35
N TYR A 371 -4.27 6.67 19.53
CA TYR A 371 -3.70 5.90 18.42
C TYR A 371 -4.26 4.47 18.41
N LEU A 372 -4.81 4.06 17.27
CA LEU A 372 -5.41 2.73 17.08
C LEU A 372 -4.68 1.98 15.98
N ILE A 373 -4.29 0.75 16.28
CA ILE A 373 -3.67 -0.17 15.33
C ILE A 373 -4.68 -1.27 15.00
N VAL A 374 -4.99 -1.39 13.72
CA VAL A 374 -5.91 -2.40 13.17
C VAL A 374 -5.12 -3.44 12.40
N GLN A 375 -5.30 -4.72 12.74
CA GLN A 375 -4.63 -5.86 12.11
C GLN A 375 -3.10 -5.68 12.00
N PRO A 376 -2.37 -5.55 13.13
CA PRO A 376 -0.92 -5.38 13.10
C PRO A 376 -0.25 -6.58 12.42
N ASN A 377 0.64 -6.32 11.48
CA ASN A 377 1.32 -7.32 10.66
C ASN A 377 2.82 -7.46 10.94
N TYR A 378 3.38 -6.55 11.76
CA TYR A 378 4.79 -6.57 12.14
C TYR A 378 4.97 -6.39 13.65
N THR A 379 6.02 -7.02 14.20
CA THR A 379 6.42 -6.89 15.62
C THR A 379 7.86 -6.42 15.68
N PHE A 380 8.05 -5.18 16.12
CA PHE A 380 9.38 -4.71 16.49
C PHE A 380 9.83 -5.36 17.80
N ARG A 381 11.11 -5.72 17.87
CA ARG A 381 11.73 -6.38 19.01
C ARG A 381 13.11 -5.77 19.26
N LEU A 382 13.34 -5.29 20.48
CA LEU A 382 14.64 -4.83 20.95
C LEU A 382 15.09 -5.74 22.09
N GLU A 383 16.17 -6.49 21.88
CA GLU A 383 16.75 -7.37 22.88
C GLU A 383 17.70 -6.60 23.82
N GLY A 384 17.85 -7.12 25.02
CA GLY A 384 18.65 -6.48 26.07
C GLY A 384 17.93 -5.31 26.72
N TYR A 385 18.70 -4.33 27.18
CA TYR A 385 18.19 -3.13 27.87
C TYR A 385 17.28 -3.46 29.05
N ALA A 386 17.68 -4.48 29.83
CA ALA A 386 16.91 -4.98 30.96
C ALA A 386 16.65 -3.91 32.03
N ASP A 387 17.59 -2.98 32.19
CA ASP A 387 17.54 -1.90 33.18
C ASP A 387 16.87 -0.64 32.68
N ALA A 388 16.44 -0.59 31.39
CA ALA A 388 15.75 0.56 30.84
C ALA A 388 14.37 0.73 31.52
N ARG A 389 14.04 1.97 31.87
CA ARG A 389 12.75 2.34 32.44
C ARG A 389 11.69 2.48 31.37
N THR A 390 12.08 3.03 30.22
CA THR A 390 11.18 3.26 29.09
C THR A 390 11.88 2.93 27.79
N VAL A 391 11.15 2.26 26.90
CA VAL A 391 11.56 2.09 25.50
C VAL A 391 10.40 2.46 24.61
N SER A 392 10.63 3.38 23.67
CA SER A 392 9.66 3.79 22.67
C SER A 392 10.17 3.48 21.27
N LEU A 393 9.24 3.34 20.33
CA LEU A 393 9.48 3.13 18.91
C LEU A 393 9.08 4.38 18.14
N ALA A 394 9.95 4.89 17.28
CA ALA A 394 9.67 5.97 16.36
C ALA A 394 10.13 5.62 14.94
N GLY A 395 9.39 6.09 13.96
CA GLY A 395 9.66 5.85 12.54
C GLY A 395 8.74 6.67 11.65
N ASP A 396 8.83 6.42 10.35
CA ASP A 396 7.97 7.04 9.33
C ASP A 396 6.47 6.76 9.55
N PHE A 397 6.14 5.64 10.17
CA PHE A 397 4.78 5.21 10.49
C PHE A 397 4.13 5.97 11.67
N ASN A 398 4.84 6.83 12.38
CA ASN A 398 4.30 7.67 13.47
C ASN A 398 4.93 9.07 13.49
N ASP A 399 5.32 9.59 12.32
CA ASP A 399 5.93 10.92 12.14
C ASP A 399 7.10 11.20 13.10
N TRP A 400 7.85 10.15 13.45
CA TRP A 400 9.01 10.23 14.35
C TRP A 400 8.69 10.82 15.74
N THR A 401 7.46 10.58 16.21
CA THR A 401 7.00 11.08 17.52
C THR A 401 7.60 10.23 18.65
N PRO A 402 8.46 10.80 19.52
CA PRO A 402 9.19 10.03 20.51
C PRO A 402 8.36 9.52 21.69
N ASP A 403 7.22 10.14 21.97
CA ASP A 403 6.44 9.88 23.18
C ASP A 403 5.33 8.84 22.98
N GLY A 404 5.04 8.48 21.71
CA GLY A 404 3.81 7.80 21.36
C GLY A 404 3.80 6.29 21.51
N LEU A 405 4.74 5.62 20.86
CA LEU A 405 4.69 4.16 20.75
C LEU A 405 5.56 3.48 21.80
N GLN A 406 5.09 3.49 23.05
CA GLN A 406 5.81 2.85 24.14
C GLN A 406 5.76 1.33 24.01
N MET A 407 6.94 0.72 24.00
CA MET A 407 7.10 -0.73 23.90
C MET A 407 6.79 -1.40 25.23
N LYS A 408 6.35 -2.65 25.17
CA LYS A 408 6.11 -3.49 26.33
C LYS A 408 7.23 -4.49 26.47
N ARG A 409 7.70 -4.70 27.70
CA ARG A 409 8.64 -5.75 27.99
C ARG A 409 7.93 -7.10 28.01
N VAL A 410 8.44 -8.02 27.22
CA VAL A 410 8.00 -9.42 27.14
C VAL A 410 9.24 -10.28 27.21
N ASP A 411 9.36 -11.09 28.25
CA ASP A 411 10.57 -11.85 28.56
C ASP A 411 11.82 -10.94 28.61
N ASP A 412 12.82 -11.25 27.79
CA ASP A 412 14.11 -10.53 27.73
C ASP A 412 14.15 -9.41 26.70
N ALA A 413 13.01 -9.07 26.06
CA ALA A 413 12.95 -8.09 25.02
C ALA A 413 11.82 -7.07 25.20
N TRP A 414 12.01 -5.91 24.59
CA TRP A 414 10.97 -4.92 24.41
C TRP A 414 10.28 -5.16 23.07
N THR A 415 8.95 -5.18 23.04
CA THR A 415 8.18 -5.49 21.84
C THR A 415 7.09 -4.47 21.60
N PHE A 416 6.80 -4.22 20.32
CA PHE A 416 5.66 -3.44 19.89
C PHE A 416 5.11 -3.97 18.57
N ARG A 417 3.79 -4.12 18.48
CA ARG A 417 3.11 -4.57 17.26
C ARG A 417 2.48 -3.40 16.56
N VAL A 418 2.70 -3.28 15.25
CA VAL A 418 2.21 -2.19 14.41
C VAL A 418 1.77 -2.75 13.06
N HIS A 419 0.91 -2.04 12.35
CA HIS A 419 0.65 -2.30 10.95
C HIS A 419 1.63 -1.49 10.10
N LEU A 420 2.37 -2.15 9.21
CA LEU A 420 3.24 -1.50 8.23
C LEU A 420 2.73 -1.78 6.83
N SER A 421 2.69 -0.77 6.00
CA SER A 421 2.43 -0.92 4.56
C SER A 421 3.57 -1.68 3.89
N VAL A 422 3.32 -2.19 2.71
CA VAL A 422 4.38 -2.78 1.89
C VAL A 422 5.36 -1.69 1.47
N GLY A 423 6.65 -1.97 1.52
CA GLY A 423 7.71 -1.05 1.12
C GLY A 423 8.75 -0.80 2.22
N LYS A 424 9.54 0.24 2.01
CA LYS A 424 10.61 0.65 2.92
C LYS A 424 10.06 1.44 4.10
N HIS A 425 10.51 1.10 5.29
CA HIS A 425 10.25 1.83 6.53
C HIS A 425 11.54 2.18 7.23
N LEU A 426 11.57 3.39 7.78
CA LEU A 426 12.69 3.89 8.58
C LEU A 426 12.27 3.99 10.04
N TYR A 427 13.13 3.51 10.95
CA TYR A 427 12.82 3.52 12.37
C TYR A 427 14.03 3.62 13.28
N LYS A 428 13.77 3.95 14.55
CA LYS A 428 14.71 3.91 15.67
C LYS A 428 13.99 3.48 16.94
N PHE A 429 14.76 2.97 17.88
CA PHE A 429 14.31 2.84 19.27
C PHE A 429 14.75 4.05 20.09
N ILE A 430 13.99 4.36 21.14
CA ILE A 430 14.29 5.42 22.09
C ILE A 430 14.32 4.78 23.47
N VAL A 431 15.51 4.59 24.00
CA VAL A 431 15.76 3.94 25.29
C VAL A 431 16.07 5.02 26.32
N ASP A 432 15.23 5.20 27.32
CA ASP A 432 15.34 6.26 28.35
C ASP A 432 15.66 7.64 27.75
N GLY A 433 14.99 7.98 26.65
CA GLY A 433 15.16 9.24 25.92
C GLY A 433 16.33 9.28 24.93
N ARG A 434 17.14 8.21 24.83
CA ARG A 434 18.24 8.12 23.86
C ARG A 434 17.79 7.41 22.60
N TRP A 435 17.96 8.07 21.46
CA TRP A 435 17.74 7.48 20.15
C TRP A 435 18.85 6.53 19.78
N ILE A 436 18.48 5.31 19.44
CA ILE A 436 19.39 4.28 19.00
C ILE A 436 18.89 3.60 17.72
N LYS A 437 19.79 3.25 16.87
CA LYS A 437 19.58 2.36 15.74
C LYS A 437 19.29 0.94 16.30
N ASP A 438 18.54 0.14 15.58
CA ASP A 438 18.31 -1.26 15.93
C ASP A 438 19.63 -2.03 15.84
N PRO A 439 20.17 -2.53 16.96
CA PRO A 439 21.44 -3.24 16.94
C PRO A 439 21.37 -4.61 16.23
N ALA A 440 20.17 -5.18 16.09
CA ALA A 440 19.96 -6.47 15.42
C ALA A 440 19.73 -6.32 13.90
N ASN A 441 19.49 -5.09 13.42
CA ASN A 441 19.25 -4.84 12.00
C ASN A 441 20.51 -4.31 11.30
N PRO A 442 21.08 -5.07 10.33
CA PRO A 442 22.24 -4.64 9.59
C PRO A 442 21.96 -3.53 8.56
N LEU A 443 20.68 -3.31 8.20
CA LEU A 443 20.29 -2.31 7.22
C LEU A 443 20.05 -0.96 7.89
N TRP A 444 20.71 0.07 7.39
CA TRP A 444 20.54 1.44 7.88
C TRP A 444 20.91 2.47 6.81
N GLU A 445 20.41 3.68 6.97
CA GLU A 445 20.76 4.83 6.14
C GLU A 445 20.99 6.10 6.97
N GLU A 446 21.82 6.99 6.46
CA GLU A 446 22.09 8.28 7.09
C GLU A 446 20.92 9.25 6.84
N ASN A 447 20.48 9.94 7.88
CA ASN A 447 19.45 10.95 7.78
C ASN A 447 20.03 12.39 7.72
N GLU A 448 19.17 13.39 7.55
CA GLU A 448 19.54 14.81 7.48
C GLU A 448 20.24 15.36 8.75
N TYR A 449 20.12 14.64 9.87
CA TYR A 449 20.74 14.99 11.16
C TYR A 449 22.12 14.35 11.37
N ASN A 450 22.71 13.74 10.33
CA ASN A 450 23.94 12.94 10.39
C ASN A 450 23.89 11.82 11.43
N THR A 451 22.72 11.23 11.61
CA THR A 451 22.49 10.03 12.40
C THR A 451 21.89 8.93 11.52
N ASP A 452 22.02 7.68 11.95
CA ASP A 452 21.55 6.56 11.15
C ASP A 452 20.13 6.18 11.53
N ASN A 453 19.29 5.85 10.55
CA ASN A 453 18.01 5.18 10.75
C ASN A 453 18.15 3.71 10.39
N SER A 454 17.50 2.81 11.12
CA SER A 454 17.36 1.42 10.71
C SER A 454 16.36 1.33 9.57
N VAL A 455 16.64 0.46 8.59
CA VAL A 455 15.79 0.24 7.40
C VAL A 455 15.09 -1.10 7.51
N LEU A 456 13.79 -1.11 7.39
CA LEU A 456 12.96 -2.30 7.35
C LEU A 456 12.19 -2.35 6.03
N TRP A 457 12.15 -3.52 5.41
CA TRP A 457 11.32 -3.78 4.25
C TRP A 457 10.18 -4.72 4.56
N MET A 458 8.98 -4.22 4.29
CA MET A 458 7.78 -5.05 4.32
C MET A 458 7.52 -5.59 2.92
N GLU A 459 7.65 -6.89 2.80
CA GLU A 459 7.28 -7.59 1.58
C GLU A 459 5.76 -7.75 1.51
N ALA A 460 5.27 -7.74 0.28
CA ALA A 460 3.91 -8.12 -0.02
C ALA A 460 3.71 -9.63 0.26
N ARG A 461 2.70 -10.00 1.02
CA ARG A 461 2.36 -11.39 1.40
C ARG A 461 1.32 -12.00 0.47
#